data_f725a0bbc4db61629d5ce9602fa2c537
#
_entry.id   f725a0bbc4db61629d5ce9602fa2c537
#
_cell.length_a   1.000
_cell.length_b   1.000
_cell.length_c   1.000
_cell.angle_alpha   90.00
_cell.angle_beta   90.00
_cell.angle_gamma   90.00
#
_symmetry.space_group_name_H-M   'P 1'
#
loop_
_entity.id
_entity.type
_entity.pdbx_description
1 polymer ?
#
loop_
_entity_poly.entity_id
_entity_poly.type
_entity_poly.pdbx_seq_one_letter_code
_entity_poly.pdbx_strand_id
1 'polypeptide(L)'
;MGIDAVTLKQLRALAAVPRHGSIAAAADALHLTAPAVHSQIKGLEGAMAATLLQRAADSAGSRLTPAGAALLQAAERVDVVLSQAAAQVRAIESGQIGHVALGVVSTAKYFAPGLVKTLRLLHPGVTLALKVGNRDTILHDLETGAIDLAVTGRPPREPPVEATPVGPHPHGIVAAPDHPLAGRPALSWADLRDETFIAREPGSGTRILMQRYLDRLGDGAAYRLVELGSNETIKQAVIAGLGIAFLSLHTTVAELRHGDLATLAAPQTPVLRHWFLVRSIGQDLSLAAGKIHAAILRLDGSFLPTVG
;
A
#
# COMPACT_ATOMS: atom_id res chain seq x y z
N MET A 1 35.50 37.22 -3.97
CA MET A 1 35.11 35.83 -4.25
C MET A 1 33.60 35.77 -4.33
N GLY A 2 33.04 35.45 -5.48
CA GLY A 2 31.60 35.34 -5.67
C GLY A 2 31.22 33.88 -5.98
N ILE A 3 30.89 33.09 -4.95
CA ILE A 3 30.37 31.74 -5.12
C ILE A 3 29.17 31.71 -6.10
N ASP A 4 28.38 32.78 -6.14
CA ASP A 4 27.25 32.96 -7.04
C ASP A 4 27.62 33.00 -8.54
N ALA A 5 28.90 33.28 -8.86
CA ALA A 5 29.39 33.24 -10.24
C ALA A 5 29.88 31.87 -10.70
N VAL A 6 29.91 30.87 -9.81
CA VAL A 6 30.32 29.50 -10.13
C VAL A 6 29.16 28.73 -10.76
N THR A 7 29.43 28.10 -11.90
CA THR A 7 28.43 27.29 -12.62
C THR A 7 28.79 25.80 -12.65
N LEU A 8 27.78 24.93 -12.77
CA LEU A 8 27.99 23.50 -12.93
C LEU A 8 28.83 23.16 -14.18
N LYS A 9 28.68 23.93 -15.27
CA LYS A 9 29.49 23.77 -16.48
C LYS A 9 30.96 23.99 -16.21
N GLN A 10 31.30 25.00 -15.43
CA GLN A 10 32.66 25.28 -15.03
C GLN A 10 33.25 24.19 -14.12
N LEU A 11 32.49 23.72 -13.15
CA LEU A 11 32.92 22.63 -12.26
C LEU A 11 33.17 21.33 -13.04
N ARG A 12 32.28 20.99 -13.98
CA ARG A 12 32.45 19.82 -14.87
C ARG A 12 33.64 19.95 -15.80
N ALA A 13 33.90 21.15 -16.32
CA ALA A 13 35.08 21.42 -17.12
C ALA A 13 36.37 21.20 -16.32
N LEU A 14 36.45 21.69 -15.07
CA LEU A 14 37.56 21.44 -14.19
C LEU A 14 37.76 19.93 -13.91
N ALA A 15 36.67 19.23 -13.58
CA ALA A 15 36.71 17.79 -13.26
C ALA A 15 37.14 16.91 -14.44
N ALA A 16 36.81 17.30 -15.66
CA ALA A 16 37.16 16.54 -16.87
C ALA A 16 38.67 16.56 -17.19
N VAL A 17 39.35 17.66 -16.89
CA VAL A 17 40.78 17.81 -17.26
C VAL A 17 41.67 16.74 -16.59
N PRO A 18 41.67 16.52 -15.28
CA PRO A 18 42.52 15.52 -14.66
C PRO A 18 42.05 14.09 -15.03
N ARG A 19 40.77 13.89 -15.32
CA ARG A 19 40.20 12.58 -15.70
C ARG A 19 40.63 12.14 -17.10
N HIS A 20 40.81 13.10 -18.03
CA HIS A 20 41.16 12.82 -19.43
C HIS A 20 42.59 13.25 -19.78
N GLY A 21 43.33 13.81 -18.83
CA GLY A 21 44.76 14.13 -18.95
C GLY A 21 45.09 15.48 -19.65
N SER A 22 44.18 16.01 -20.47
CA SER A 22 44.39 17.29 -21.16
C SER A 22 43.09 18.06 -21.39
N ILE A 23 43.19 19.37 -21.65
CA ILE A 23 42.04 20.22 -22.00
C ILE A 23 41.42 19.77 -23.32
N ALA A 24 42.20 19.30 -24.30
CA ALA A 24 41.69 18.80 -25.57
C ALA A 24 40.87 17.53 -25.38
N ALA A 25 41.40 16.53 -24.67
CA ALA A 25 40.70 15.30 -24.38
C ALA A 25 39.46 15.52 -23.48
N ALA A 26 39.51 16.46 -22.53
CA ALA A 26 38.36 16.87 -21.74
C ALA A 26 37.28 17.54 -22.61
N ALA A 27 37.64 18.32 -23.61
CA ALA A 27 36.75 18.96 -24.56
C ALA A 27 36.00 17.91 -25.40
N ASP A 28 36.70 16.91 -25.93
CA ASP A 28 36.12 15.79 -26.68
C ASP A 28 35.12 15.04 -25.81
N ALA A 29 35.49 14.69 -24.57
CA ALA A 29 34.61 13.97 -23.62
C ALA A 29 33.35 14.76 -23.21
N LEU A 30 33.45 16.09 -23.20
CA LEU A 30 32.33 16.98 -22.88
C LEU A 30 31.54 17.42 -24.12
N HIS A 31 31.91 16.98 -25.32
CA HIS A 31 31.36 17.44 -26.61
C HIS A 31 31.41 18.95 -26.78
N LEU A 32 32.54 19.55 -26.37
CA LEU A 32 32.86 20.97 -26.44
C LEU A 32 34.13 21.22 -27.26
N THR A 33 34.42 22.46 -27.57
CA THR A 33 35.72 22.85 -28.14
C THR A 33 36.75 23.11 -27.04
N ALA A 34 38.03 22.89 -27.30
CA ALA A 34 39.10 23.16 -26.34
C ALA A 34 39.14 24.66 -25.86
N PRO A 35 38.89 25.67 -26.72
CA PRO A 35 38.70 27.05 -26.27
C PRO A 35 37.53 27.24 -25.32
N ALA A 36 36.39 26.51 -25.51
CA ALA A 36 35.25 26.59 -24.63
C ALA A 36 35.55 26.02 -23.24
N VAL A 37 36.21 24.85 -23.17
CA VAL A 37 36.65 24.28 -21.87
C VAL A 37 37.64 25.22 -21.19
N HIS A 38 38.60 25.77 -21.93
CA HIS A 38 39.57 26.76 -21.38
C HIS A 38 38.83 27.98 -20.81
N SER A 39 37.88 28.55 -21.53
CA SER A 39 37.06 29.69 -21.08
C SER A 39 36.26 29.37 -19.82
N GLN A 40 35.64 28.15 -19.70
CA GLN A 40 34.96 27.74 -18.49
C GLN A 40 35.88 27.67 -17.27
N ILE A 41 37.10 27.15 -17.46
CA ILE A 41 38.09 27.06 -16.38
C ILE A 41 38.60 28.44 -16.00
N LYS A 42 38.88 29.34 -16.96
CA LYS A 42 39.28 30.73 -16.69
C LYS A 42 38.19 31.52 -15.95
N GLY A 43 36.93 31.34 -16.36
CA GLY A 43 35.82 31.93 -15.62
C GLY A 43 35.73 31.44 -14.17
N LEU A 44 35.99 30.14 -13.95
CA LEU A 44 36.00 29.53 -12.61
C LEU A 44 37.20 30.09 -11.77
N GLU A 45 38.39 30.18 -12.37
CA GLU A 45 39.57 30.79 -11.72
C GLU A 45 39.29 32.23 -11.32
N GLY A 46 38.62 33.02 -12.20
CA GLY A 46 38.20 34.38 -11.89
C GLY A 46 37.20 34.45 -10.73
N ALA A 47 36.20 33.61 -10.71
CA ALA A 47 35.19 33.54 -9.63
C ALA A 47 35.83 33.16 -8.29
N MET A 48 36.80 32.24 -8.30
CA MET A 48 37.49 31.76 -7.11
C MET A 48 38.68 32.64 -6.72
N ALA A 49 39.06 33.59 -7.55
CA ALA A 49 40.28 34.41 -7.40
C ALA A 49 41.54 33.54 -7.15
N ALA A 50 41.64 32.40 -7.81
CA ALA A 50 42.71 31.42 -7.63
C ALA A 50 43.04 30.70 -8.94
N THR A 51 44.32 30.39 -9.18
CA THR A 51 44.73 29.51 -10.26
C THR A 51 44.41 28.06 -9.89
N LEU A 52 43.65 27.36 -10.72
CA LEU A 52 43.17 25.97 -10.47
C LEU A 52 43.99 24.97 -11.28
N LEU A 53 44.47 25.36 -12.46
CA LEU A 53 45.31 24.54 -13.33
C LEU A 53 46.65 25.23 -13.61
N GLN A 54 47.71 24.43 -13.65
CA GLN A 54 49.04 24.85 -14.08
C GLN A 54 49.58 23.91 -15.14
N ARG A 55 50.47 24.41 -15.99
CA ARG A 55 51.15 23.55 -16.98
C ARG A 55 52.03 22.53 -16.27
N ALA A 56 52.03 21.29 -16.70
CA ALA A 56 52.96 20.29 -16.23
C ALA A 56 54.36 20.60 -16.77
N ALA A 57 55.39 20.54 -15.93
CA ALA A 57 56.77 20.91 -16.31
C ALA A 57 57.34 19.98 -17.38
N ASP A 58 56.91 18.72 -17.45
CA ASP A 58 57.50 17.64 -18.25
C ASP A 58 56.63 17.10 -19.36
N SER A 59 55.45 17.69 -19.63
CA SER A 59 54.50 17.18 -20.62
C SER A 59 53.55 18.26 -21.14
N ALA A 60 52.94 18.00 -22.31
CA ALA A 60 51.89 18.86 -22.91
C ALA A 60 50.59 18.95 -22.09
N GLY A 61 50.53 18.41 -20.83
CA GLY A 61 49.36 18.30 -19.98
C GLY A 61 49.18 19.44 -18.98
N SER A 62 48.01 19.48 -18.35
CA SER A 62 47.68 20.41 -17.25
C SER A 62 47.56 19.62 -15.96
N ARG A 63 48.11 20.21 -14.86
CA ARG A 63 47.99 19.64 -13.49
C ARG A 63 47.14 20.57 -12.61
N LEU A 64 46.44 19.99 -11.65
CA LEU A 64 45.73 20.74 -10.65
C LEU A 64 46.68 21.39 -9.67
N THR A 65 46.39 22.64 -9.29
CA THR A 65 46.98 23.26 -8.11
C THR A 65 46.34 22.70 -6.82
N PRO A 66 46.87 22.95 -5.61
CA PRO A 66 46.18 22.59 -4.38
C PRO A 66 44.77 23.17 -4.27
N ALA A 67 44.54 24.41 -4.75
CA ALA A 67 43.23 25.02 -4.85
C ALA A 67 42.33 24.28 -5.86
N GLY A 68 42.89 23.91 -7.02
CA GLY A 68 42.19 23.10 -8.01
C GLY A 68 41.77 21.71 -7.50
N ALA A 69 42.66 21.06 -6.72
CA ALA A 69 42.34 19.77 -6.10
C ALA A 69 41.22 19.89 -5.06
N ALA A 70 41.22 20.90 -4.23
CA ALA A 70 40.16 21.16 -3.27
C ALA A 70 38.80 21.43 -3.97
N LEU A 71 38.82 22.22 -5.06
CA LEU A 71 37.60 22.52 -5.82
C LEU A 71 37.11 21.31 -6.63
N LEU A 72 38.02 20.45 -7.11
CA LEU A 72 37.65 19.18 -7.74
C LEU A 72 36.86 18.30 -6.78
N GLN A 73 37.30 18.11 -5.54
CA GLN A 73 36.57 17.35 -4.53
C GLN A 73 35.18 17.93 -4.27
N ALA A 74 35.03 19.27 -4.27
CA ALA A 74 33.73 19.91 -4.15
C ALA A 74 32.86 19.66 -5.37
N ALA A 75 33.40 19.75 -6.59
CA ALA A 75 32.68 19.49 -7.84
C ALA A 75 32.18 18.07 -7.93
N GLU A 76 32.98 17.09 -7.52
CA GLU A 76 32.57 15.68 -7.48
C GLU A 76 31.39 15.44 -6.50
N ARG A 77 31.43 16.07 -5.32
CA ARG A 77 30.32 16.00 -4.35
C ARG A 77 29.05 16.64 -4.90
N VAL A 78 29.15 17.77 -5.59
CA VAL A 78 27.99 18.42 -6.23
C VAL A 78 27.37 17.53 -7.29
N ASP A 79 28.18 16.88 -8.15
CA ASP A 79 27.66 15.95 -9.17
C ASP A 79 26.97 14.73 -8.54
N VAL A 80 27.48 14.17 -7.46
CA VAL A 80 26.83 13.08 -6.71
C VAL A 80 25.47 13.52 -6.16
N VAL A 81 25.40 14.68 -5.49
CA VAL A 81 24.15 15.21 -4.92
C VAL A 81 23.09 15.44 -6.02
N LEU A 82 23.49 16.04 -7.13
CA LEU A 82 22.58 16.28 -8.25
C LEU A 82 22.11 14.99 -8.91
N SER A 83 22.98 14.00 -9.04
CA SER A 83 22.62 12.68 -9.59
C SER A 83 21.63 11.94 -8.68
N GLN A 84 21.83 12.01 -7.36
CA GLN A 84 20.90 11.47 -6.37
C GLN A 84 19.52 12.15 -6.43
N ALA A 85 19.50 13.50 -6.47
CA ALA A 85 18.27 14.27 -6.60
C ALA A 85 17.50 13.92 -7.89
N ALA A 86 18.21 13.83 -9.02
CA ALA A 86 17.60 13.44 -10.29
C ALA A 86 17.06 12.00 -10.28
N ALA A 87 17.75 11.07 -9.61
CA ALA A 87 17.25 9.70 -9.42
C ALA A 87 16.00 9.69 -8.53
N GLN A 88 15.96 10.47 -7.47
CA GLN A 88 14.81 10.60 -6.58
C GLN A 88 13.59 11.20 -7.30
N VAL A 89 13.78 12.25 -8.09
CA VAL A 89 12.71 12.81 -8.93
C VAL A 89 12.14 11.74 -9.88
N ARG A 90 13.00 11.01 -10.58
CA ARG A 90 12.55 9.91 -11.46
C ARG A 90 11.81 8.81 -10.72
N ALA A 91 12.23 8.47 -9.50
CA ALA A 91 11.56 7.46 -8.68
C ALA A 91 10.14 7.92 -8.25
N ILE A 92 9.97 9.21 -7.93
CA ILE A 92 8.67 9.81 -7.63
C ILE A 92 7.80 9.82 -8.89
N GLU A 93 8.31 10.33 -10.00
CA GLU A 93 7.62 10.41 -11.30
C GLU A 93 7.24 9.03 -11.86
N SER A 94 7.96 7.99 -11.49
CA SER A 94 7.62 6.61 -11.88
C SER A 94 6.74 5.90 -10.85
N GLY A 95 6.36 6.54 -9.72
CA GLY A 95 5.58 5.92 -8.64
C GLY A 95 6.31 4.79 -7.90
N GLN A 96 7.64 4.76 -7.94
CA GLN A 96 8.46 3.82 -7.16
C GLN A 96 8.58 4.27 -5.69
N ILE A 97 8.38 5.56 -5.44
CA ILE A 97 8.33 6.17 -4.11
C ILE A 97 6.98 6.85 -3.96
N GLY A 98 6.39 6.74 -2.80
CA GLY A 98 5.11 7.39 -2.50
C GLY A 98 4.49 6.92 -1.19
N HIS A 99 3.33 7.46 -0.88
CA HIS A 99 2.51 7.07 0.26
C HIS A 99 1.14 6.60 -0.23
N VAL A 100 0.64 5.48 0.31
CA VAL A 100 -0.67 4.93 -0.04
C VAL A 100 -1.40 4.53 1.24
N ALA A 101 -2.60 5.02 1.42
CA ALA A 101 -3.50 4.67 2.49
C ALA A 101 -4.50 3.60 2.02
N LEU A 102 -4.36 2.38 2.56
CA LEU A 102 -5.25 1.26 2.29
C LEU A 102 -6.26 1.11 3.43
N GLY A 103 -7.53 1.36 3.16
CA GLY A 103 -8.63 1.11 4.09
C GLY A 103 -9.15 -0.31 3.96
N VAL A 104 -9.49 -0.95 5.08
CA VAL A 104 -10.10 -2.28 5.06
C VAL A 104 -11.23 -2.36 6.08
N VAL A 105 -12.31 -3.02 5.71
CA VAL A 105 -13.39 -3.28 6.67
C VAL A 105 -12.91 -4.24 7.77
N SER A 106 -13.51 -4.13 8.96
CA SER A 106 -13.07 -4.86 10.15
C SER A 106 -12.99 -6.39 9.98
N THR A 107 -13.74 -6.98 9.05
CA THR A 107 -13.63 -8.39 8.70
C THR A 107 -12.37 -8.72 7.89
N ALA A 108 -11.76 -7.75 7.23
CA ALA A 108 -10.53 -7.95 6.46
C ALA A 108 -9.25 -7.86 7.32
N LYS A 109 -9.33 -7.39 8.57
CA LYS A 109 -8.16 -7.22 9.45
C LYS A 109 -7.39 -8.52 9.70
N TYR A 110 -8.03 -9.68 9.52
CA TYR A 110 -7.42 -11.00 9.73
C TYR A 110 -6.42 -11.39 8.62
N PHE A 111 -6.51 -10.76 7.45
CA PHE A 111 -5.57 -11.01 6.34
C PHE A 111 -4.87 -9.74 5.83
N ALA A 112 -5.41 -8.55 6.09
CA ALA A 112 -4.85 -7.30 5.59
C ALA A 112 -3.38 -7.04 6.00
N PRO A 113 -2.91 -7.37 7.23
CA PRO A 113 -1.49 -7.24 7.56
C PRO A 113 -0.58 -8.12 6.69
N GLY A 114 -1.02 -9.34 6.36
CA GLY A 114 -0.32 -10.23 5.42
C GLY A 114 -0.26 -9.65 4.01
N LEU A 115 -1.35 -9.08 3.52
CA LEU A 115 -1.39 -8.35 2.25
C LEU A 115 -0.42 -7.17 2.25
N VAL A 116 -0.44 -6.33 3.31
CA VAL A 116 0.49 -5.19 3.44
C VAL A 116 1.95 -5.65 3.44
N LYS A 117 2.28 -6.75 4.13
CA LYS A 117 3.63 -7.34 4.10
C LYS A 117 4.04 -7.70 2.67
N THR A 118 3.18 -8.38 1.93
CA THR A 118 3.44 -8.76 0.53
C THR A 118 3.64 -7.53 -0.36
N LEU A 119 2.77 -6.53 -0.23
CA LEU A 119 2.87 -5.29 -1.02
C LEU A 119 4.14 -4.50 -0.72
N ARG A 120 4.59 -4.45 0.55
CA ARG A 120 5.87 -3.81 0.93
C ARG A 120 7.08 -4.53 0.34
N LEU A 121 7.04 -5.85 0.22
CA LEU A 121 8.11 -6.60 -0.44
C LEU A 121 8.14 -6.34 -1.95
N LEU A 122 6.97 -6.22 -2.60
CA LEU A 122 6.86 -5.93 -4.02
C LEU A 122 7.18 -4.47 -4.37
N HIS A 123 6.91 -3.54 -3.46
CA HIS A 123 7.07 -2.09 -3.65
C HIS A 123 7.76 -1.44 -2.43
N PRO A 124 9.06 -1.71 -2.19
CA PRO A 124 9.76 -1.30 -0.97
C PRO A 124 9.87 0.23 -0.80
N GLY A 125 9.79 0.99 -1.89
CA GLY A 125 9.80 2.46 -1.86
C GLY A 125 8.44 3.08 -1.56
N VAL A 126 7.35 2.30 -1.50
CA VAL A 126 6.02 2.81 -1.18
C VAL A 126 5.69 2.61 0.29
N THR A 127 5.43 3.70 0.99
CA THR A 127 4.93 3.65 2.37
C THR A 127 3.45 3.32 2.37
N LEU A 128 3.08 2.19 2.99
CA LEU A 128 1.70 1.73 3.11
C LEU A 128 1.17 2.00 4.52
N ALA A 129 0.11 2.81 4.63
CA ALA A 129 -0.69 2.98 5.84
C ALA A 129 -1.93 2.07 5.74
N LEU A 130 -2.17 1.26 6.78
CA LEU A 130 -3.36 0.42 6.87
C LEU A 130 -4.35 1.04 7.84
N LYS A 131 -5.57 1.34 7.37
CA LYS A 131 -6.68 1.82 8.19
C LYS A 131 -7.74 0.72 8.29
N VAL A 132 -8.18 0.41 9.50
CA VAL A 132 -9.23 -0.58 9.76
C VAL A 132 -10.44 0.13 10.34
N GLY A 133 -11.63 -0.13 9.79
CA GLY A 133 -12.88 0.47 10.26
C GLY A 133 -14.09 -0.42 9.98
N ASN A 134 -15.26 0.03 10.40
CA ASN A 134 -16.49 -0.58 9.89
C ASN A 134 -16.74 -0.11 8.45
N ARG A 135 -17.77 -0.66 7.81
CA ARG A 135 -18.06 -0.37 6.41
C ARG A 135 -18.32 1.13 6.17
N ASP A 136 -19.13 1.75 7.01
CA ASP A 136 -19.54 3.15 6.81
C ASP A 136 -18.35 4.10 7.00
N THR A 137 -17.50 3.85 8.00
CA THR A 137 -16.25 4.61 8.21
C THR A 137 -15.30 4.49 7.01
N ILE A 138 -15.07 3.28 6.50
CA ILE A 138 -14.15 3.05 5.37
C ILE A 138 -14.68 3.70 4.08
N LEU A 139 -15.99 3.66 3.84
CA LEU A 139 -16.59 4.31 2.67
C LEU A 139 -16.53 5.84 2.77
N HIS A 140 -16.76 6.40 3.94
CA HIS A 140 -16.59 7.84 4.19
C HIS A 140 -15.14 8.28 3.99
N ASP A 141 -14.17 7.52 4.51
CA ASP A 141 -12.75 7.80 4.32
C ASP A 141 -12.33 7.74 2.84
N LEU A 142 -12.91 6.82 2.07
CA LEU A 142 -12.66 6.73 0.62
C LEU A 142 -13.26 7.94 -0.12
N GLU A 143 -14.46 8.35 0.24
CA GLU A 143 -15.16 9.52 -0.32
C GLU A 143 -14.39 10.82 -0.07
N THR A 144 -13.90 10.99 1.15
CA THR A 144 -13.15 12.20 1.56
C THR A 144 -11.68 12.19 1.14
N GLY A 145 -11.19 11.09 0.53
CA GLY A 145 -9.77 10.95 0.16
C GLY A 145 -8.84 10.72 1.34
N ALA A 146 -9.36 10.37 2.52
CA ALA A 146 -8.54 9.97 3.67
C ALA A 146 -7.87 8.60 3.48
N ILE A 147 -8.35 7.82 2.51
CA ILE A 147 -7.72 6.59 1.99
C ILE A 147 -7.76 6.58 0.47
N ASP A 148 -6.76 6.00 -0.17
CA ASP A 148 -6.66 5.90 -1.63
C ASP A 148 -7.42 4.70 -2.19
N LEU A 149 -7.38 3.57 -1.47
CA LEU A 149 -7.94 2.29 -1.87
C LEU A 149 -8.68 1.65 -0.68
N ALA A 150 -9.71 0.88 -0.96
CA ALA A 150 -10.42 0.14 0.08
C ALA A 150 -10.60 -1.34 -0.29
N VAL A 151 -10.53 -2.24 0.73
CA VAL A 151 -10.99 -3.64 0.60
C VAL A 151 -12.27 -3.82 1.39
N THR A 152 -13.35 -4.18 0.70
CA THR A 152 -14.70 -4.32 1.29
C THR A 152 -15.44 -5.55 0.75
N GLY A 153 -16.40 -6.07 1.51
CA GLY A 153 -17.22 -7.23 1.10
C GLY A 153 -18.39 -6.88 0.18
N ARG A 154 -18.70 -5.61 -0.02
CA ARG A 154 -19.74 -5.12 -0.94
C ARG A 154 -19.49 -3.69 -1.34
N PRO A 155 -19.39 -3.40 -2.64
CA PRO A 155 -19.31 -2.03 -3.12
C PRO A 155 -20.56 -1.22 -2.69
N PRO A 156 -20.40 0.07 -2.38
CA PRO A 156 -21.54 0.96 -2.15
C PRO A 156 -22.28 1.25 -3.47
N ARG A 157 -23.50 1.76 -3.36
CA ARG A 157 -24.18 2.40 -4.50
C ARG A 157 -23.76 3.87 -4.60
N GLU A 158 -23.55 4.49 -3.45
CA GLU A 158 -23.05 5.84 -3.25
C GLU A 158 -22.03 5.84 -2.11
N PRO A 159 -20.94 6.60 -2.23
CA PRO A 159 -20.49 7.34 -3.42
C PRO A 159 -20.17 6.42 -4.61
N PRO A 160 -20.11 6.97 -5.86
CA PRO A 160 -19.75 6.19 -7.03
C PRO A 160 -18.30 5.71 -6.94
N VAL A 161 -18.11 4.41 -7.14
CA VAL A 161 -16.80 3.75 -7.00
C VAL A 161 -16.56 2.79 -8.15
N GLU A 162 -15.30 2.61 -8.49
CA GLU A 162 -14.85 1.46 -9.25
C GLU A 162 -14.52 0.33 -8.28
N ALA A 163 -15.11 -0.84 -8.52
CA ALA A 163 -14.99 -1.99 -7.64
C ALA A 163 -14.65 -3.25 -8.46
N THR A 164 -13.49 -3.83 -8.18
CA THR A 164 -13.02 -5.06 -8.82
C THR A 164 -13.05 -6.21 -7.82
N PRO A 165 -13.68 -7.36 -8.14
CA PRO A 165 -13.66 -8.52 -7.27
C PRO A 165 -12.24 -9.07 -7.14
N VAL A 166 -11.84 -9.45 -5.92
CA VAL A 166 -10.48 -9.97 -5.62
C VAL A 166 -10.50 -11.36 -4.97
N GLY A 167 -11.67 -11.98 -4.88
CA GLY A 167 -11.80 -13.36 -4.43
C GLY A 167 -13.02 -13.62 -3.57
N PRO A 168 -13.26 -14.88 -3.18
CA PRO A 168 -14.45 -15.31 -2.46
C PRO A 168 -14.48 -14.77 -1.03
N HIS A 169 -15.70 -14.55 -0.52
CA HIS A 169 -15.96 -14.08 0.84
C HIS A 169 -17.13 -14.88 1.44
N PRO A 170 -16.86 -16.09 1.95
CA PRO A 170 -17.89 -16.98 2.50
C PRO A 170 -18.37 -16.48 3.87
N HIS A 171 -19.67 -16.64 4.13
CA HIS A 171 -20.30 -16.36 5.42
C HIS A 171 -21.12 -17.56 5.86
N GLY A 172 -21.14 -17.81 7.14
CA GLY A 172 -21.89 -18.92 7.72
C GLY A 172 -22.35 -18.63 9.15
N ILE A 173 -23.17 -19.51 9.68
CA ILE A 173 -23.54 -19.50 11.10
C ILE A 173 -22.52 -20.34 11.85
N VAL A 174 -22.01 -19.81 12.95
CA VAL A 174 -21.08 -20.48 13.87
C VAL A 174 -21.69 -20.58 15.25
N ALA A 175 -21.34 -21.65 15.97
CA ALA A 175 -21.76 -21.95 17.32
C ALA A 175 -20.60 -22.52 18.14
N ALA A 176 -20.74 -22.64 19.44
CA ALA A 176 -19.84 -23.43 20.27
C ALA A 176 -19.87 -24.91 19.80
N PRO A 177 -18.76 -25.67 19.97
CA PRO A 177 -18.70 -27.06 19.48
C PRO A 177 -19.69 -28.00 20.18
N ASP A 178 -20.04 -27.73 21.42
CA ASP A 178 -20.99 -28.44 22.27
C ASP A 178 -22.46 -27.97 22.11
N HIS A 179 -22.70 -27.00 21.22
CA HIS A 179 -24.04 -26.47 20.96
C HIS A 179 -24.97 -27.59 20.41
N PRO A 180 -26.26 -27.68 20.85
CA PRO A 180 -27.19 -28.74 20.42
C PRO A 180 -27.41 -28.84 18.91
N LEU A 181 -27.17 -27.78 18.16
CA LEU A 181 -27.28 -27.72 16.72
C LEU A 181 -25.95 -28.07 16.00
N ALA A 182 -24.82 -28.13 16.72
CA ALA A 182 -23.54 -28.50 16.15
C ALA A 182 -23.55 -29.97 15.72
N GLY A 183 -22.92 -30.28 14.58
CA GLY A 183 -22.85 -31.66 14.04
C GLY A 183 -24.14 -32.15 13.40
N ARG A 184 -25.27 -31.46 13.47
CA ARG A 184 -26.49 -31.84 12.74
C ARG A 184 -26.29 -31.64 11.23
N PRO A 185 -26.64 -32.63 10.40
CA PRO A 185 -26.32 -32.64 8.98
C PRO A 185 -27.10 -31.58 8.15
N ALA A 186 -28.25 -31.17 8.64
CA ALA A 186 -29.09 -30.13 8.05
C ALA A 186 -29.96 -29.46 9.10
N LEU A 187 -30.06 -28.13 9.02
CA LEU A 187 -30.95 -27.35 9.87
C LEU A 187 -32.01 -26.64 9.04
N SER A 188 -33.14 -26.35 9.66
CA SER A 188 -34.23 -25.55 9.12
C SER A 188 -34.36 -24.23 9.86
N TRP A 189 -35.21 -23.32 9.40
CA TRP A 189 -35.55 -22.11 10.16
C TRP A 189 -36.17 -22.46 11.52
N ALA A 190 -36.98 -23.50 11.62
CA ALA A 190 -37.57 -23.93 12.88
C ALA A 190 -36.53 -24.30 13.94
N ASP A 191 -35.36 -24.80 13.53
CA ASP A 191 -34.25 -25.09 14.44
C ASP A 191 -33.53 -23.84 14.90
N LEU A 192 -33.51 -22.78 14.10
CA LEU A 192 -32.73 -21.55 14.33
C LEU A 192 -33.56 -20.43 14.97
N ARG A 193 -34.87 -20.38 14.80
CA ARG A 193 -35.71 -19.23 15.18
C ARG A 193 -35.72 -18.92 16.68
N ASP A 194 -35.50 -19.92 17.52
CA ASP A 194 -35.52 -19.78 18.98
C ASP A 194 -34.14 -19.53 19.53
N GLU A 195 -33.08 -19.50 18.69
CA GLU A 195 -31.70 -19.19 19.07
C GLU A 195 -31.47 -17.69 19.24
N THR A 196 -30.48 -17.36 20.08
CA THR A 196 -30.04 -15.99 20.22
C THR A 196 -28.94 -15.71 19.21
N PHE A 197 -29.20 -14.81 18.25
CA PHE A 197 -28.20 -14.37 17.28
C PHE A 197 -27.35 -13.24 17.88
N ILE A 198 -26.03 -13.47 17.93
CA ILE A 198 -25.07 -12.45 18.33
C ILE A 198 -24.62 -11.72 17.07
N ALA A 199 -24.87 -10.41 17.02
CA ALA A 199 -24.69 -9.61 15.81
C ALA A 199 -23.73 -8.44 16.01
N ARG A 200 -23.16 -7.99 14.92
CA ARG A 200 -22.37 -6.76 14.82
C ARG A 200 -23.25 -5.51 15.03
N GLU A 201 -22.59 -4.41 15.30
CA GLU A 201 -23.16 -3.06 15.38
C GLU A 201 -23.81 -2.60 14.06
N PRO A 202 -24.73 -1.60 14.08
CA PRO A 202 -25.19 -0.90 12.89
C PRO A 202 -24.01 -0.32 12.09
N GLY A 203 -24.14 -0.25 10.75
CA GLY A 203 -23.06 0.15 9.86
C GLY A 203 -22.08 -0.97 9.48
N SER A 204 -22.17 -2.14 10.11
CA SER A 204 -21.39 -3.31 9.73
C SER A 204 -21.98 -4.02 8.50
N GLY A 205 -21.14 -4.31 7.50
CA GLY A 205 -21.55 -5.09 6.33
C GLY A 205 -22.01 -6.50 6.67
N THR A 206 -21.41 -7.12 7.70
CA THR A 206 -21.81 -8.45 8.20
C THR A 206 -23.21 -8.39 8.83
N ARG A 207 -23.53 -7.34 9.59
CA ARG A 207 -24.87 -7.11 10.16
C ARG A 207 -25.92 -7.03 9.05
N ILE A 208 -25.66 -6.20 8.03
CA ILE A 208 -26.58 -6.04 6.89
C ILE A 208 -26.82 -7.37 6.17
N LEU A 209 -25.77 -8.16 5.97
CA LEU A 209 -25.87 -9.45 5.29
C LEU A 209 -26.65 -10.49 6.16
N MET A 210 -26.37 -10.54 7.45
CA MET A 210 -27.07 -11.39 8.42
C MET A 210 -28.58 -11.10 8.40
N GLN A 211 -28.96 -9.83 8.54
CA GLN A 211 -30.37 -9.44 8.51
C GLN A 211 -31.07 -9.91 7.23
N ARG A 212 -30.49 -9.65 6.07
CA ARG A 212 -31.04 -10.11 4.78
C ARG A 212 -31.13 -11.63 4.66
N TYR A 213 -30.18 -12.34 5.25
CA TYR A 213 -30.20 -13.81 5.26
C TYR A 213 -31.33 -14.32 6.14
N LEU A 214 -31.46 -13.81 7.38
CA LEU A 214 -32.47 -14.21 8.34
C LEU A 214 -33.91 -13.83 7.89
N ASP A 215 -34.08 -12.62 7.37
CA ASP A 215 -35.34 -12.12 6.83
C ASP A 215 -35.85 -13.02 5.69
N ARG A 216 -34.95 -13.45 4.80
CA ARG A 216 -35.29 -14.37 3.71
C ARG A 216 -35.61 -15.78 4.21
N LEU A 217 -34.83 -16.28 5.17
CA LEU A 217 -34.96 -17.63 5.68
C LEU A 217 -36.21 -17.78 6.54
N GLY A 218 -36.54 -16.76 7.32
CA GLY A 218 -37.66 -16.73 8.26
C GLY A 218 -38.91 -16.02 7.75
N ASP A 219 -38.95 -15.62 6.46
CA ASP A 219 -40.05 -14.85 5.86
C ASP A 219 -40.43 -13.60 6.70
N GLY A 220 -39.43 -12.89 7.21
CA GLY A 220 -39.59 -11.70 8.07
C GLY A 220 -39.97 -12.00 9.51
N ALA A 221 -39.93 -13.26 9.96
CA ALA A 221 -40.19 -13.60 11.34
C ALA A 221 -39.18 -12.96 12.32
N ALA A 222 -39.65 -12.56 13.50
CA ALA A 222 -38.80 -12.04 14.53
C ALA A 222 -37.84 -13.09 15.08
N TYR A 223 -36.62 -12.67 15.46
CA TYR A 223 -35.59 -13.47 16.09
C TYR A 223 -34.94 -12.73 17.26
N ARG A 224 -34.35 -13.47 18.17
CA ARG A 224 -33.63 -12.86 19.32
C ARG A 224 -32.27 -12.37 18.85
N LEU A 225 -31.89 -11.17 19.29
CA LEU A 225 -30.65 -10.54 18.87
C LEU A 225 -29.94 -9.86 20.06
N VAL A 226 -28.64 -10.14 20.17
CA VAL A 226 -27.72 -9.43 21.08
C VAL A 226 -26.67 -8.75 20.22
N GLU A 227 -26.43 -7.44 20.48
CA GLU A 227 -25.47 -6.64 19.73
C GLU A 227 -24.14 -6.57 20.45
N LEU A 228 -23.04 -6.85 19.73
CA LEU A 228 -21.66 -6.67 20.16
C LEU A 228 -20.83 -5.98 19.10
N GLY A 229 -19.93 -5.06 19.52
CA GLY A 229 -19.25 -4.12 18.62
C GLY A 229 -18.06 -4.67 17.84
N SER A 230 -17.63 -5.94 18.00
CA SER A 230 -16.48 -6.48 17.29
C SER A 230 -16.61 -7.97 16.97
N ASN A 231 -15.93 -8.42 15.91
CA ASN A 231 -15.90 -9.85 15.57
C ASN A 231 -15.27 -10.69 16.69
N GLU A 232 -14.24 -10.17 17.38
CA GLU A 232 -13.56 -10.85 18.49
C GLU A 232 -14.50 -11.08 19.66
N THR A 233 -15.22 -10.04 20.08
CA THR A 233 -16.19 -10.13 21.18
C THR A 233 -17.31 -11.10 20.82
N ILE A 234 -17.80 -11.07 19.60
CA ILE A 234 -18.82 -12.01 19.11
C ILE A 234 -18.32 -13.45 19.16
N LYS A 235 -17.10 -13.73 18.66
CA LYS A 235 -16.52 -15.07 18.72
C LYS A 235 -16.41 -15.55 20.17
N GLN A 236 -15.91 -14.73 21.08
CA GLN A 236 -15.81 -15.08 22.50
C GLN A 236 -17.18 -15.34 23.13
N ALA A 237 -18.19 -14.55 22.78
CA ALA A 237 -19.56 -14.76 23.26
C ALA A 237 -20.16 -16.09 22.74
N VAL A 238 -19.90 -16.43 21.49
CA VAL A 238 -20.32 -17.72 20.91
C VAL A 238 -19.60 -18.89 21.58
N ILE A 239 -18.29 -18.81 21.79
CA ILE A 239 -17.49 -19.82 22.50
C ILE A 239 -17.99 -20.01 23.93
N ALA A 240 -18.39 -18.93 24.58
CA ALA A 240 -18.97 -18.96 25.93
C ALA A 240 -20.43 -19.48 25.99
N GLY A 241 -21.02 -19.85 24.84
CA GLY A 241 -22.38 -20.40 24.79
C GLY A 241 -23.51 -19.37 24.91
N LEU A 242 -23.25 -18.07 24.69
CA LEU A 242 -24.27 -17.02 24.75
C LEU A 242 -25.24 -17.02 23.56
N GLY A 243 -24.96 -17.78 22.52
CA GLY A 243 -25.79 -17.89 21.32
C GLY A 243 -24.98 -18.28 20.10
N ILE A 244 -25.58 -18.07 18.92
CA ILE A 244 -24.97 -18.35 17.62
C ILE A 244 -24.69 -17.05 16.86
N ALA A 245 -23.78 -17.06 15.88
CA ALA A 245 -23.48 -15.85 15.11
C ALA A 245 -23.35 -16.13 13.61
N PHE A 246 -23.89 -15.22 12.79
CA PHE A 246 -23.63 -15.20 11.34
C PHE A 246 -22.42 -14.33 11.08
N LEU A 247 -21.29 -14.93 10.66
CA LEU A 247 -20.01 -14.26 10.48
C LEU A 247 -19.41 -14.57 9.10
N SER A 248 -18.46 -13.72 8.71
CA SER A 248 -17.49 -14.07 7.67
C SER A 248 -16.62 -15.22 8.15
N LEU A 249 -16.57 -16.32 7.42
CA LEU A 249 -15.76 -17.48 7.79
C LEU A 249 -14.26 -17.18 7.74
N HIS A 250 -13.83 -16.16 7.00
CA HIS A 250 -12.43 -15.67 7.07
C HIS A 250 -12.04 -15.10 8.43
N THR A 251 -13.01 -14.73 9.27
CA THR A 251 -12.74 -14.22 10.62
C THR A 251 -12.64 -15.33 11.67
N THR A 252 -13.04 -16.55 11.34
CA THR A 252 -13.18 -17.68 12.27
C THR A 252 -12.25 -18.85 11.93
N VAL A 253 -11.33 -18.67 10.96
CA VAL A 253 -10.45 -19.76 10.48
C VAL A 253 -9.63 -20.39 11.59
N ALA A 254 -9.09 -19.58 12.52
CA ALA A 254 -8.30 -20.09 13.63
C ALA A 254 -9.16 -20.94 14.58
N GLU A 255 -10.29 -20.40 15.02
CA GLU A 255 -11.20 -21.04 15.96
C GLU A 255 -11.83 -22.32 15.38
N LEU A 256 -12.17 -22.33 14.09
CA LEU A 256 -12.66 -23.53 13.42
C LEU A 256 -11.59 -24.63 13.34
N ARG A 257 -10.33 -24.27 13.06
CA ARG A 257 -9.21 -25.22 13.03
C ARG A 257 -8.85 -25.81 14.42
N HIS A 258 -8.98 -24.97 15.45
CA HIS A 258 -8.71 -25.41 16.83
C HIS A 258 -9.90 -26.15 17.46
N GLY A 259 -11.08 -26.07 16.83
CA GLY A 259 -12.30 -26.69 17.36
C GLY A 259 -12.96 -25.84 18.46
N ASP A 260 -12.62 -24.57 18.60
CA ASP A 260 -13.27 -23.62 19.53
C ASP A 260 -14.63 -23.15 19.02
N LEU A 261 -14.83 -23.25 17.71
CA LEU A 261 -16.11 -22.97 17.03
C LEU A 261 -16.44 -24.11 16.06
N ALA A 262 -17.72 -24.28 15.80
CA ALA A 262 -18.26 -25.17 14.77
C ALA A 262 -19.16 -24.38 13.80
N THR A 263 -19.16 -24.75 12.52
CA THR A 263 -20.13 -24.23 11.55
C THR A 263 -21.44 -25.01 11.65
N LEU A 264 -22.56 -24.30 11.58
CA LEU A 264 -23.87 -24.91 11.52
C LEU A 264 -24.31 -25.15 10.05
N ALA A 265 -24.84 -26.31 9.76
CA ALA A 265 -25.36 -26.66 8.43
C ALA A 265 -26.73 -26.00 8.16
N ALA A 266 -26.78 -24.69 8.23
CA ALA A 266 -27.96 -23.86 8.01
C ALA A 266 -28.29 -23.78 6.51
N PRO A 267 -29.58 -23.54 6.12
CA PRO A 267 -29.97 -23.48 4.73
C PRO A 267 -29.17 -22.44 3.93
N GLN A 268 -28.74 -22.80 2.73
CA GLN A 268 -28.00 -21.92 1.82
C GLN A 268 -26.68 -21.37 2.40
N THR A 269 -26.11 -22.01 3.42
CA THR A 269 -24.75 -21.68 3.89
C THR A 269 -23.74 -22.67 3.30
N PRO A 270 -22.47 -22.22 3.07
CA PRO A 270 -21.99 -20.84 3.23
C PRO A 270 -22.60 -19.88 2.19
N VAL A 271 -22.99 -18.70 2.65
CA VAL A 271 -23.41 -17.61 1.75
C VAL A 271 -22.17 -17.05 1.06
N LEU A 272 -22.01 -17.36 -0.22
CA LEU A 272 -20.85 -16.91 -0.99
C LEU A 272 -21.04 -15.45 -1.44
N ARG A 273 -20.09 -14.62 -1.10
CA ARG A 273 -19.91 -13.24 -1.54
C ARG A 273 -18.51 -13.09 -2.11
N HIS A 274 -18.13 -11.86 -2.50
CA HIS A 274 -16.79 -11.53 -2.95
C HIS A 274 -16.20 -10.39 -2.11
N TRP A 275 -14.90 -10.42 -1.95
CA TRP A 275 -14.11 -9.25 -1.59
C TRP A 275 -13.93 -8.39 -2.83
N PHE A 276 -13.96 -7.10 -2.62
CA PHE A 276 -13.74 -6.11 -3.67
C PHE A 276 -12.61 -5.16 -3.28
N LEU A 277 -11.72 -4.90 -4.21
CA LEU A 277 -10.85 -3.75 -4.19
C LEU A 277 -11.63 -2.57 -4.80
N VAL A 278 -11.68 -1.46 -4.08
CA VAL A 278 -12.52 -0.31 -4.39
C VAL A 278 -11.69 0.95 -4.43
N ARG A 279 -11.92 1.80 -5.42
CA ARG A 279 -11.38 3.16 -5.51
C ARG A 279 -12.49 4.15 -5.83
N SER A 280 -12.32 5.42 -5.44
CA SER A 280 -13.22 6.50 -5.84
C SER A 280 -13.12 6.76 -7.35
N ILE A 281 -14.24 7.04 -8.01
CA ILE A 281 -14.25 7.50 -9.43
C ILE A 281 -13.93 9.00 -9.51
N GLY A 282 -14.24 9.76 -8.46
CA GLY A 282 -14.04 11.22 -8.44
C GLY A 282 -12.61 11.69 -8.16
N GLN A 283 -11.66 10.76 -7.94
CA GLN A 283 -10.28 11.08 -7.62
C GLN A 283 -9.32 10.20 -8.43
N ASP A 284 -8.35 10.84 -9.08
CA ASP A 284 -7.28 10.14 -9.76
C ASP A 284 -6.33 9.52 -8.72
N LEU A 285 -5.98 8.25 -8.93
CA LEU A 285 -4.97 7.61 -8.10
C LEU A 285 -3.59 8.21 -8.38
N SER A 286 -2.82 8.46 -7.33
CA SER A 286 -1.38 8.70 -7.49
C SER A 286 -0.71 7.51 -8.21
N LEU A 287 0.44 7.74 -8.84
CA LEU A 287 1.17 6.66 -9.52
C LEU A 287 1.53 5.52 -8.57
N ALA A 288 1.86 5.84 -7.31
CA ALA A 288 2.11 4.82 -6.28
C ALA A 288 0.82 4.03 -5.95
N ALA A 289 -0.31 4.71 -5.75
CA ALA A 289 -1.60 4.05 -5.48
C ALA A 289 -2.06 3.19 -6.67
N GLY A 290 -1.85 3.66 -7.91
CA GLY A 290 -2.11 2.87 -9.11
C GLY A 290 -1.28 1.58 -9.18
N LYS A 291 0.00 1.62 -8.77
CA LYS A 291 0.86 0.43 -8.68
C LYS A 291 0.39 -0.54 -7.60
N ILE A 292 0.03 -0.04 -6.43
CA ILE A 292 -0.50 -0.88 -5.34
C ILE A 292 -1.83 -1.51 -5.75
N HIS A 293 -2.74 -0.73 -6.39
CA HIS A 293 -3.99 -1.25 -6.96
C HIS A 293 -3.73 -2.41 -7.92
N ALA A 294 -2.87 -2.21 -8.92
CA ALA A 294 -2.51 -3.25 -9.89
C ALA A 294 -1.82 -4.47 -9.23
N ALA A 295 -1.01 -4.24 -8.18
CA ALA A 295 -0.37 -5.34 -7.45
C ALA A 295 -1.40 -6.20 -6.69
N ILE A 296 -2.38 -5.59 -6.02
CA ILE A 296 -3.46 -6.32 -5.33
C ILE A 296 -4.27 -7.17 -6.33
N LEU A 297 -4.61 -6.62 -7.50
CA LEU A 297 -5.32 -7.37 -8.53
C LEU A 297 -4.51 -8.56 -9.06
N ARG A 298 -3.19 -8.40 -9.26
CA ARG A 298 -2.30 -9.51 -9.70
C ARG A 298 -2.15 -10.63 -8.68
N LEU A 299 -2.37 -10.35 -7.39
CA LEU A 299 -2.36 -11.39 -6.35
C LEU A 299 -3.56 -12.33 -6.44
N ASP A 300 -4.61 -11.96 -7.15
CA ASP A 300 -5.80 -12.78 -7.48
C ASP A 300 -6.33 -13.57 -6.27
N GLY A 301 -6.51 -12.90 -5.14
CA GLY A 301 -7.04 -13.47 -3.91
C GLY A 301 -6.11 -14.41 -3.14
N SER A 302 -4.86 -14.62 -3.57
CA SER A 302 -3.90 -15.52 -2.89
C SER A 302 -3.58 -15.10 -1.44
N PHE A 303 -3.90 -13.88 -1.07
CA PHE A 303 -3.77 -13.34 0.28
C PHE A 303 -4.97 -13.61 1.19
N LEU A 304 -6.05 -14.16 0.66
CA LEU A 304 -7.27 -14.46 1.42
C LEU A 304 -7.09 -15.75 2.25
N PRO A 305 -7.71 -15.82 3.43
CA PRO A 305 -7.69 -17.05 4.23
C PRO A 305 -8.39 -18.20 3.51
N THR A 306 -7.85 -19.40 3.62
CA THR A 306 -8.51 -20.63 3.17
C THR A 306 -9.43 -21.13 4.28
N VAL A 307 -10.71 -21.26 3.98
CA VAL A 307 -11.70 -21.91 4.83
C VAL A 307 -11.71 -23.39 4.43
N GLY A 308 -11.34 -24.24 5.36
CA GLY A 308 -11.31 -25.70 5.19
C GLY A 308 -12.69 -26.30 5.05
#